data_5f925efc4e059c997a0b53ff3b47a847
#
_entry.id   5f925efc4e059c997a0b53ff3b47a847
#
_cell.length_a   1.000
_cell.length_b   1.000
_cell.length_c   1.000
_cell.angle_alpha   90.00
_cell.angle_beta   90.00
_cell.angle_gamma   90.00
#
_symmetry.space_group_name_H-M   'P 1'
#
loop_
_entity.id
_entity.type
_entity.pdbx_description
1 polymer ?
#
loop_
_entity_poly.entity_id
_entity_poly.type
_entity_poly.pdbx_seq_one_letter_code
_entity_poly.pdbx_strand_id
1 'polypeptide(L)'
;MKKNILKVAGKSLNSRLIVGTGKYKNFSETVKAVQASGADMVTVAVRRVNILDKKKPILTDYLNPKKITFLPNTAGCFNSNDALRTLRLAREMGGWKLVKLEVLGDKKTLYPNMIETIKSTKILVKEGFKVMVYCTDDPLLAKKLEDNGASAIMPLASPIGSGLGLQNKINISLIIKQSKVPVIVDAGIGTASDATIAMELGCDGVLINSAIAKAKKPVLMAKAFKDAVISGRNSYLAGRMQKSYLSSPSSPIKGLI
;
A
#
# COMPACT_ATOMS: atom_id res chain seq x y z
N MET A 1 2.68 5.27 25.96
CA MET A 1 3.07 5.53 24.55
C MET A 1 1.83 5.87 23.73
N LYS A 2 1.77 7.03 23.06
CA LYS A 2 0.70 7.31 22.08
C LYS A 2 0.75 6.24 21.01
N LYS A 3 -0.38 5.54 20.75
CA LYS A 3 -0.47 4.55 19.67
C LYS A 3 -0.01 5.20 18.36
N ASN A 4 0.95 4.57 17.67
CA ASN A 4 1.48 5.01 16.39
C ASN A 4 0.48 4.67 15.26
N ILE A 5 -0.64 5.40 15.20
CA ILE A 5 -1.78 5.16 14.33
C ILE A 5 -1.53 5.74 12.93
N LEU A 6 -1.83 4.99 11.89
CA LEU A 6 -1.91 5.49 10.52
C LEU A 6 -3.27 6.16 10.31
N LYS A 7 -3.25 7.46 10.01
CA LYS A 7 -4.47 8.19 9.63
C LYS A 7 -4.50 8.38 8.12
N VAL A 8 -5.54 7.89 7.45
CA VAL A 8 -5.72 8.04 6.00
C VAL A 8 -7.20 8.21 5.65
N ALA A 9 -7.53 9.22 4.88
CA ALA A 9 -8.91 9.48 4.40
C ALA A 9 -9.98 9.49 5.52
N GLY A 10 -9.63 9.96 6.72
CA GLY A 10 -10.51 9.97 7.90
C GLY A 10 -10.60 8.64 8.67
N LYS A 11 -9.90 7.60 8.23
CA LYS A 11 -9.77 6.34 8.96
C LYS A 11 -8.55 6.36 9.87
N SER A 12 -8.66 5.68 11.02
CA SER A 12 -7.55 5.44 11.96
C SER A 12 -7.24 3.95 11.98
N LEU A 13 -6.06 3.58 11.52
CA LEU A 13 -5.61 2.19 11.38
C LEU A 13 -4.47 1.94 12.38
N ASN A 14 -4.57 0.85 13.13
CA ASN A 14 -3.50 0.44 14.06
C ASN A 14 -2.33 -0.19 13.31
N SER A 15 -2.58 -0.75 12.13
CA SER A 15 -1.58 -1.35 11.26
C SER A 15 -1.17 -0.38 10.15
N ARG A 16 0.13 -0.31 9.87
CA ARG A 16 0.70 0.37 8.71
C ARG A 16 0.89 -0.57 7.51
N LEU A 17 0.52 -1.84 7.68
CA LEU A 17 0.47 -2.85 6.63
C LEU A 17 -0.95 -2.92 6.07
N ILE A 18 -1.09 -2.68 4.78
CA ILE A 18 -2.31 -2.92 4.00
C ILE A 18 -2.08 -4.19 3.19
N VAL A 19 -3.05 -5.09 3.13
CA VAL A 19 -2.91 -6.37 2.44
C VAL A 19 -3.85 -6.48 1.25
N GLY A 20 -3.31 -6.91 0.11
CA GLY A 20 -4.11 -7.29 -1.03
C GLY A 20 -4.72 -8.68 -0.84
N THR A 21 -5.91 -8.90 -1.41
CA THR A 21 -6.66 -10.15 -1.27
C THR A 21 -6.66 -11.03 -2.54
N GLY A 22 -5.89 -10.64 -3.54
CA GLY A 22 -5.76 -11.40 -4.78
C GLY A 22 -4.67 -12.47 -4.73
N LYS A 23 -4.78 -13.48 -5.62
CA LYS A 23 -3.77 -14.53 -5.88
C LYS A 23 -3.58 -15.61 -4.80
N TYR A 24 -4.36 -15.61 -3.73
CA TYR A 24 -4.40 -16.73 -2.79
C TYR A 24 -5.13 -17.93 -3.42
N LYS A 25 -4.87 -19.12 -2.90
CA LYS A 25 -5.50 -20.35 -3.38
C LYS A 25 -7.00 -20.40 -3.14
N ASN A 26 -7.44 -19.85 -2.00
CA ASN A 26 -8.85 -19.83 -1.57
C ASN A 26 -9.08 -18.76 -0.49
N PHE A 27 -10.35 -18.52 -0.13
CA PHE A 27 -10.72 -17.56 0.90
C PHE A 27 -10.20 -17.93 2.29
N SER A 28 -10.12 -19.19 2.64
CA SER A 28 -9.57 -19.64 3.95
C SER A 28 -8.11 -19.21 4.12
N GLU A 29 -7.28 -19.42 3.10
CA GLU A 29 -5.88 -18.97 3.11
C GLU A 29 -5.78 -17.45 3.16
N THR A 30 -6.62 -16.73 2.38
CA THR A 30 -6.69 -15.26 2.41
C THR A 30 -6.98 -14.76 3.82
N VAL A 31 -8.01 -15.30 4.47
CA VAL A 31 -8.41 -14.89 5.83
C VAL A 31 -7.29 -15.14 6.85
N LYS A 32 -6.69 -16.33 6.81
CA LYS A 32 -5.57 -16.66 7.71
C LYS A 32 -4.38 -15.73 7.51
N ALA A 33 -4.04 -15.39 6.26
CA ALA A 33 -2.95 -14.47 5.96
C ALA A 33 -3.27 -13.03 6.41
N VAL A 34 -4.49 -12.54 6.17
CA VAL A 34 -4.94 -11.22 6.63
C VAL A 34 -4.92 -11.15 8.16
N GLN A 35 -5.41 -12.16 8.86
CA GLN A 35 -5.37 -12.21 10.32
C GLN A 35 -3.93 -12.21 10.85
N ALA A 36 -3.05 -13.03 10.26
CA ALA A 36 -1.64 -13.11 10.65
C ALA A 36 -0.88 -11.80 10.40
N SER A 37 -1.25 -11.06 9.35
CA SER A 37 -0.67 -9.76 9.03
C SER A 37 -1.06 -8.65 10.02
N GLY A 38 -2.15 -8.82 10.76
CA GLY A 38 -2.70 -7.78 11.63
C GLY A 38 -3.17 -6.53 10.88
N ALA A 39 -3.43 -6.63 9.59
CA ALA A 39 -3.89 -5.49 8.78
C ALA A 39 -5.33 -5.09 9.13
N ASP A 40 -5.55 -3.80 9.31
CA ASP A 40 -6.89 -3.21 9.51
C ASP A 40 -7.55 -2.81 8.18
N MET A 41 -6.80 -2.84 7.07
CA MET A 41 -7.28 -2.51 5.73
C MET A 41 -6.83 -3.55 4.72
N VAL A 42 -7.77 -3.94 3.83
CA VAL A 42 -7.49 -4.87 2.72
C VAL A 42 -8.00 -4.31 1.40
N THR A 43 -7.27 -4.53 0.32
CA THR A 43 -7.74 -4.16 -1.03
C THR A 43 -8.60 -5.25 -1.63
N VAL A 44 -9.63 -4.84 -2.38
CA VAL A 44 -10.53 -5.72 -3.11
C VAL A 44 -10.67 -5.24 -4.54
N ALA A 45 -10.32 -6.08 -5.51
CA ALA A 45 -10.50 -5.75 -6.92
C ALA A 45 -12.00 -5.81 -7.29
N VAL A 46 -12.60 -4.66 -7.59
CA VAL A 46 -14.05 -4.57 -7.91
C VAL A 46 -14.42 -5.50 -9.06
N ARG A 47 -13.59 -5.58 -10.10
CA ARG A 47 -13.81 -6.48 -11.25
C ARG A 47 -13.82 -7.98 -10.91
N ARG A 48 -13.33 -8.36 -9.74
CA ARG A 48 -13.27 -9.76 -9.27
C ARG A 48 -14.33 -10.10 -8.23
N VAL A 49 -15.11 -9.11 -7.79
CA VAL A 49 -16.25 -9.37 -6.91
C VAL A 49 -17.36 -9.96 -7.80
N ASN A 50 -17.83 -11.14 -7.44
CA ASN A 50 -18.92 -11.78 -8.17
C ASN A 50 -20.24 -11.08 -7.83
N ILE A 51 -20.60 -10.10 -8.67
CA ILE A 51 -21.75 -9.22 -8.46
C ILE A 51 -23.06 -9.89 -8.90
N LEU A 52 -22.95 -10.82 -9.83
CA LEU A 52 -24.10 -11.40 -10.52
C LEU A 52 -24.62 -12.67 -9.85
N ASP A 53 -23.78 -13.40 -9.15
CA ASP A 53 -24.15 -14.67 -8.53
C ASP A 53 -24.13 -14.56 -6.98
N LYS A 54 -25.27 -14.15 -6.43
CA LYS A 54 -25.48 -14.02 -4.97
C LYS A 54 -25.36 -15.34 -4.19
N LYS A 55 -25.30 -16.49 -4.90
CA LYS A 55 -25.16 -17.82 -4.27
C LYS A 55 -23.72 -18.20 -3.96
N LYS A 56 -22.73 -17.52 -4.58
CA LYS A 56 -21.32 -17.79 -4.31
C LYS A 56 -20.81 -16.92 -3.19
N PRO A 57 -20.06 -17.48 -2.24
CA PRO A 57 -19.49 -16.72 -1.12
C PRO A 57 -18.55 -15.65 -1.64
N ILE A 58 -18.60 -14.48 -1.02
CA ILE A 58 -17.72 -13.34 -1.29
C ILE A 58 -16.78 -13.11 -0.09
N LEU A 59 -15.73 -12.35 -0.30
CA LEU A 59 -14.70 -12.15 0.74
C LEU A 59 -15.26 -11.52 2.03
N THR A 60 -16.29 -10.67 1.91
CA THR A 60 -16.94 -10.03 3.06
C THR A 60 -17.70 -11.00 3.98
N ASP A 61 -18.00 -12.21 3.50
CA ASP A 61 -18.62 -13.26 4.31
C ASP A 61 -17.60 -13.88 5.28
N TYR A 62 -16.32 -13.76 4.96
CA TYR A 62 -15.21 -14.32 5.74
C TYR A 62 -14.43 -13.27 6.55
N LEU A 63 -14.39 -12.01 6.09
CA LEU A 63 -13.73 -10.90 6.77
C LEU A 63 -14.80 -9.90 7.24
N ASN A 64 -14.92 -9.71 8.55
CA ASN A 64 -15.94 -8.83 9.15
C ASN A 64 -15.72 -7.36 8.76
N PRO A 65 -16.65 -6.72 8.01
CA PRO A 65 -16.53 -5.32 7.58
C PRO A 65 -16.52 -4.30 8.73
N LYS A 66 -16.98 -4.71 9.95
CA LYS A 66 -16.92 -3.86 11.14
C LYS A 66 -15.51 -3.78 11.73
N LYS A 67 -14.64 -4.79 11.43
CA LYS A 67 -13.27 -4.88 11.94
C LYS A 67 -12.23 -4.54 10.89
N ILE A 68 -12.51 -4.78 9.61
CA ILE A 68 -11.60 -4.60 8.49
C ILE A 68 -12.14 -3.52 7.55
N THR A 69 -11.33 -2.55 7.21
CA THR A 69 -11.67 -1.56 6.17
C THR A 69 -11.39 -2.17 4.80
N PHE A 70 -12.43 -2.28 3.98
CA PHE A 70 -12.28 -2.69 2.58
C PHE A 70 -11.94 -1.48 1.73
N LEU A 71 -10.92 -1.63 0.87
CA LEU A 71 -10.44 -0.63 -0.07
C LEU A 71 -10.64 -1.16 -1.50
N PRO A 72 -11.79 -0.87 -2.13
CA PRO A 72 -12.02 -1.25 -3.52
C PRO A 72 -11.00 -0.61 -4.46
N ASN A 73 -10.52 -1.37 -5.44
CA ASN A 73 -9.54 -0.88 -6.40
C ASN A 73 -9.93 -1.16 -7.85
N THR A 74 -9.30 -0.42 -8.75
CA THR A 74 -9.46 -0.52 -10.20
C THR A 74 -8.44 -1.43 -10.87
N ALA A 75 -7.96 -2.46 -10.17
CA ALA A 75 -6.98 -3.40 -10.72
C ALA A 75 -7.42 -3.95 -12.08
N GLY A 76 -6.53 -3.81 -13.07
CA GLY A 76 -6.79 -4.23 -14.45
C GLY A 76 -7.53 -3.22 -15.33
N CYS A 77 -7.65 -1.95 -14.91
CA CYS A 77 -8.10 -0.86 -15.76
C CYS A 77 -6.90 -0.22 -16.49
N PHE A 78 -7.04 -0.03 -17.81
CA PHE A 78 -5.99 0.54 -18.67
C PHE A 78 -6.33 1.92 -19.23
N ASN A 79 -7.46 2.48 -18.87
CA ASN A 79 -7.88 3.83 -19.23
C ASN A 79 -8.76 4.46 -18.14
N SER A 80 -8.90 5.77 -18.19
CA SER A 80 -9.69 6.56 -17.24
C SER A 80 -11.16 6.12 -17.20
N ASN A 81 -11.78 5.93 -18.35
CA ASN A 81 -13.22 5.62 -18.42
C ASN A 81 -13.56 4.33 -17.68
N ASP A 82 -12.76 3.26 -17.89
CA ASP A 82 -12.93 1.99 -17.20
C ASP A 82 -12.72 2.12 -15.69
N ALA A 83 -11.71 2.90 -15.26
CA ALA A 83 -11.44 3.14 -13.86
C ALA A 83 -12.59 3.90 -13.17
N LEU A 84 -13.05 4.98 -13.78
CA LEU A 84 -14.19 5.77 -13.29
C LEU A 84 -15.47 4.93 -13.19
N ARG A 85 -15.81 4.21 -14.25
CA ARG A 85 -16.98 3.31 -14.28
C ARG A 85 -16.89 2.27 -13.16
N THR A 86 -15.71 1.66 -12.97
CA THR A 86 -15.49 0.64 -11.95
C THR A 86 -15.71 1.18 -10.54
N LEU A 87 -15.21 2.38 -10.21
CA LEU A 87 -15.37 2.96 -8.88
C LEU A 87 -16.77 3.54 -8.63
N ARG A 88 -17.42 4.08 -9.65
CA ARG A 88 -18.83 4.48 -9.56
C ARG A 88 -19.71 3.28 -9.26
N LEU A 89 -19.50 2.14 -9.95
CA LEU A 89 -20.18 0.89 -9.66
C LEU A 89 -19.92 0.41 -8.22
N ALA A 90 -18.68 0.49 -7.72
CA ALA A 90 -18.38 0.16 -6.33
C ALA A 90 -19.20 1.02 -5.36
N ARG A 91 -19.30 2.33 -5.61
CA ARG A 91 -20.11 3.24 -4.77
C ARG A 91 -21.60 2.89 -4.80
N GLU A 92 -22.15 2.60 -5.98
CA GLU A 92 -23.56 2.21 -6.13
C GLU A 92 -23.88 0.91 -5.38
N MET A 93 -22.99 -0.05 -5.45
CA MET A 93 -23.19 -1.38 -4.85
C MET A 93 -22.99 -1.43 -3.34
N GLY A 94 -22.00 -0.72 -2.82
CA GLY A 94 -21.57 -0.87 -1.42
C GLY A 94 -21.36 0.45 -0.68
N GLY A 95 -21.73 1.59 -1.26
CA GLY A 95 -21.54 2.91 -0.64
C GLY A 95 -20.09 3.33 -0.49
N TRP A 96 -19.14 2.64 -1.12
CA TRP A 96 -17.72 2.88 -0.94
C TRP A 96 -17.29 4.23 -1.53
N LYS A 97 -16.89 5.14 -0.64
CA LYS A 97 -16.30 6.43 -1.02
C LYS A 97 -14.77 6.41 -0.94
N LEU A 98 -14.19 5.58 -0.06
CA LEU A 98 -12.75 5.36 0.03
C LEU A 98 -12.35 4.27 -0.97
N VAL A 99 -11.46 4.60 -1.90
CA VAL A 99 -11.11 3.75 -3.04
C VAL A 99 -9.62 3.86 -3.37
N LYS A 100 -9.06 2.81 -4.00
CA LYS A 100 -7.72 2.84 -4.58
C LYS A 100 -7.82 2.91 -6.10
N LEU A 101 -7.27 3.98 -6.66
CA LEU A 101 -7.20 4.19 -8.09
C LEU A 101 -5.89 3.62 -8.66
N GLU A 102 -6.03 2.76 -9.66
CA GLU A 102 -4.94 2.28 -10.53
C GLU A 102 -5.40 2.46 -11.98
N VAL A 103 -4.63 3.15 -12.81
CA VAL A 103 -4.80 3.16 -14.27
C VAL A 103 -3.48 2.71 -14.88
N LEU A 104 -3.47 1.53 -15.49
CA LEU A 104 -2.27 0.91 -16.02
C LEU A 104 -1.97 1.39 -17.44
N GLY A 105 -0.71 1.60 -17.77
CA GLY A 105 -0.27 2.03 -19.10
C GLY A 105 0.17 0.89 -20.00
N ASP A 106 0.70 -0.17 -19.41
CA ASP A 106 1.25 -1.30 -20.16
C ASP A 106 0.88 -2.64 -19.52
N LYS A 107 0.52 -3.62 -20.36
CA LYS A 107 0.06 -4.95 -19.89
C LYS A 107 1.17 -5.85 -19.37
N LYS A 108 2.42 -5.64 -19.80
CA LYS A 108 3.56 -6.47 -19.41
C LYS A 108 4.21 -5.95 -18.13
N THR A 109 4.41 -4.65 -18.06
CA THR A 109 5.12 -4.02 -16.94
C THR A 109 4.19 -3.56 -15.83
N LEU A 110 2.90 -3.30 -16.14
CA LEU A 110 1.88 -2.77 -15.24
C LEU A 110 2.28 -1.42 -14.60
N TYR A 111 3.13 -0.65 -15.30
CA TYR A 111 3.39 0.74 -14.91
C TYR A 111 2.11 1.58 -15.02
N PRO A 112 1.91 2.54 -14.12
CA PRO A 112 0.74 3.41 -14.18
C PRO A 112 0.82 4.38 -15.37
N ASN A 113 -0.32 4.60 -16.03
CA ASN A 113 -0.50 5.69 -16.97
C ASN A 113 -0.78 6.98 -16.19
N MET A 114 0.24 7.78 -15.96
CA MET A 114 0.13 8.95 -15.09
C MET A 114 -0.80 10.03 -15.62
N ILE A 115 -0.93 10.19 -16.95
CA ILE A 115 -1.83 11.16 -17.57
C ILE A 115 -3.29 10.78 -17.23
N GLU A 116 -3.66 9.53 -17.50
CA GLU A 116 -4.99 9.01 -17.21
C GLU A 116 -5.25 8.92 -15.68
N THR A 117 -4.24 8.63 -14.88
CA THR A 117 -4.33 8.58 -13.41
C THR A 117 -4.64 9.96 -12.83
N ILE A 118 -3.94 11.01 -13.25
CA ILE A 118 -4.18 12.38 -12.78
C ILE A 118 -5.57 12.86 -13.20
N LYS A 119 -5.96 12.61 -14.46
CA LYS A 119 -7.31 12.93 -14.98
C LYS A 119 -8.40 12.25 -14.13
N SER A 120 -8.27 10.94 -13.88
CA SER A 120 -9.23 10.18 -13.09
C SER A 120 -9.29 10.65 -11.63
N THR A 121 -8.14 10.96 -11.03
CA THR A 121 -8.07 11.48 -9.65
C THR A 121 -8.89 12.75 -9.52
N LYS A 122 -8.67 13.72 -10.42
CA LYS A 122 -9.40 15.01 -10.42
C LYS A 122 -10.91 14.82 -10.51
N ILE A 123 -11.37 13.90 -11.37
CA ILE A 123 -12.80 13.62 -11.55
C ILE A 123 -13.37 12.96 -10.31
N LEU A 124 -12.74 11.91 -9.79
CA LEU A 124 -13.22 11.17 -8.62
C LEU A 124 -13.28 12.03 -7.36
N VAL A 125 -12.27 12.90 -7.14
CA VAL A 125 -12.26 13.83 -6.01
C VAL A 125 -13.42 14.80 -6.10
N LYS A 126 -13.72 15.37 -7.29
CA LYS A 126 -14.89 16.23 -7.51
C LYS A 126 -16.21 15.50 -7.26
N GLU A 127 -16.27 14.21 -7.52
CA GLU A 127 -17.43 13.35 -7.24
C GLU A 127 -17.53 12.93 -5.76
N GLY A 128 -16.64 13.41 -4.89
CA GLY A 128 -16.66 13.16 -3.45
C GLY A 128 -16.03 11.84 -3.01
N PHE A 129 -15.26 11.18 -3.88
CA PHE A 129 -14.44 10.02 -3.47
C PHE A 129 -13.23 10.47 -2.64
N LYS A 130 -12.81 9.60 -1.72
CA LYS A 130 -11.52 9.65 -1.04
C LYS A 130 -10.58 8.70 -1.78
N VAL A 131 -9.65 9.26 -2.55
CA VAL A 131 -8.87 8.49 -3.52
C VAL A 131 -7.45 8.27 -2.99
N MET A 132 -7.07 7.02 -2.79
CA MET A 132 -5.69 6.59 -2.61
C MET A 132 -5.15 6.21 -4.00
N VAL A 133 -4.02 6.77 -4.42
CA VAL A 133 -3.63 6.75 -5.85
C VAL A 133 -2.33 6.01 -6.07
N TYR A 134 -2.38 4.87 -6.77
CA TYR A 134 -1.20 4.17 -7.28
C TYR A 134 -0.52 5.00 -8.37
N CYS A 135 0.77 5.23 -8.25
CA CYS A 135 1.54 6.10 -9.14
C CYS A 135 2.99 5.61 -9.34
N THR A 136 3.68 6.26 -10.28
CA THR A 136 5.14 6.14 -10.39
C THR A 136 5.82 6.75 -9.16
N ASP A 137 7.11 6.48 -9.01
CA ASP A 137 8.00 7.08 -8.01
C ASP A 137 8.54 8.48 -8.44
N ASP A 138 7.85 9.16 -9.35
CA ASP A 138 8.18 10.52 -9.78
C ASP A 138 7.64 11.53 -8.75
N PRO A 139 8.53 12.34 -8.09
CA PRO A 139 8.11 13.30 -7.07
C PRO A 139 7.19 14.41 -7.60
N LEU A 140 7.37 14.85 -8.85
CA LEU A 140 6.55 15.92 -9.43
C LEU A 140 5.14 15.42 -9.75
N LEU A 141 5.02 14.20 -10.28
CA LEU A 141 3.73 13.58 -10.56
C LEU A 141 3.01 13.22 -9.26
N ALA A 142 3.72 12.76 -8.23
CA ALA A 142 3.18 12.53 -6.89
C ALA A 142 2.59 13.83 -6.30
N LYS A 143 3.33 14.94 -6.38
CA LYS A 143 2.85 16.25 -5.95
C LYS A 143 1.60 16.69 -6.72
N LYS A 144 1.58 16.48 -8.03
CA LYS A 144 0.42 16.82 -8.87
C LYS A 144 -0.84 16.03 -8.50
N LEU A 145 -0.69 14.76 -8.06
CA LEU A 145 -1.81 13.97 -7.54
C LEU A 145 -2.33 14.54 -6.22
N GLU A 146 -1.45 14.92 -5.29
CA GLU A 146 -1.83 15.59 -4.05
C GLU A 146 -2.59 16.89 -4.31
N ASP A 147 -2.09 17.73 -5.20
CA ASP A 147 -2.72 19.01 -5.58
C ASP A 147 -4.10 18.83 -6.24
N ASN A 148 -4.35 17.64 -6.82
CA ASN A 148 -5.68 17.25 -7.32
C ASN A 148 -6.57 16.58 -6.25
N GLY A 149 -6.16 16.57 -4.97
CA GLY A 149 -6.95 16.13 -3.84
C GLY A 149 -6.87 14.64 -3.52
N ALA A 150 -5.81 13.96 -3.95
CA ALA A 150 -5.56 12.58 -3.52
C ALA A 150 -5.51 12.50 -1.99
N SER A 151 -6.13 11.48 -1.42
CA SER A 151 -6.16 11.25 0.04
C SER A 151 -4.95 10.47 0.56
N ALA A 152 -4.21 9.83 -0.34
CA ALA A 152 -2.90 9.22 -0.11
C ALA A 152 -2.19 9.02 -1.45
N ILE A 153 -0.87 9.15 -1.44
CA ILE A 153 0.00 8.85 -2.57
C ILE A 153 0.59 7.45 -2.38
N MET A 154 0.50 6.63 -3.43
CA MET A 154 0.93 5.24 -3.36
C MET A 154 1.98 4.94 -4.46
N PRO A 155 3.24 5.42 -4.28
CA PRO A 155 4.28 5.20 -5.26
C PRO A 155 4.69 3.73 -5.31
N LEU A 156 5.00 3.23 -6.50
CA LEU A 156 5.56 1.91 -6.66
C LEU A 156 7.00 1.84 -6.12
N ALA A 157 7.37 0.73 -5.49
CA ALA A 157 8.77 0.40 -5.20
C ALA A 157 9.45 -0.14 -6.47
N SER A 158 8.72 -0.95 -7.23
CA SER A 158 9.05 -1.54 -8.52
C SER A 158 7.76 -2.09 -9.16
N PRO A 159 7.76 -2.60 -10.39
CA PRO A 159 6.56 -3.06 -11.07
C PRO A 159 5.72 -4.05 -10.26
N ILE A 160 4.39 -3.98 -10.42
CA ILE A 160 3.45 -4.86 -9.73
C ILE A 160 3.83 -6.34 -9.88
N GLY A 161 4.06 -7.02 -8.76
CA GLY A 161 4.34 -8.46 -8.72
C GLY A 161 5.76 -8.85 -9.15
N SER A 162 6.65 -7.89 -9.36
CA SER A 162 8.07 -8.13 -9.70
C SER A 162 8.88 -8.66 -8.51
N GLY A 163 8.59 -8.20 -7.28
CA GLY A 163 9.34 -8.58 -6.09
C GLY A 163 10.77 -8.03 -6.05
N LEU A 164 11.08 -6.98 -6.84
CA LEU A 164 12.41 -6.39 -6.96
C LEU A 164 12.76 -5.44 -5.79
N GLY A 165 11.80 -5.14 -4.91
CA GLY A 165 12.01 -4.22 -3.79
C GLY A 165 12.07 -2.75 -4.22
N LEU A 166 12.57 -1.88 -3.34
CA LEU A 166 12.69 -0.44 -3.58
C LEU A 166 13.88 -0.14 -4.52
N GLN A 167 13.57 0.21 -5.76
CA GLN A 167 14.59 0.53 -6.75
C GLN A 167 15.13 1.95 -6.60
N ASN A 168 14.25 2.92 -6.35
CA ASN A 168 14.64 4.33 -6.24
C ASN A 168 14.28 4.92 -4.86
N LYS A 169 15.14 4.67 -3.88
CA LYS A 169 14.99 5.17 -2.52
C LYS A 169 15.04 6.69 -2.43
N ILE A 170 15.76 7.35 -3.36
CA ILE A 170 15.89 8.81 -3.39
C ILE A 170 14.54 9.42 -3.73
N ASN A 171 13.91 9.01 -4.82
CA ASN A 171 12.62 9.53 -5.23
C ASN A 171 11.55 9.28 -4.18
N ILE A 172 11.49 8.06 -3.59
CA ILE A 172 10.56 7.75 -2.50
C ILE A 172 10.78 8.70 -1.31
N SER A 173 12.04 8.96 -0.93
CA SER A 173 12.36 9.90 0.15
C SER A 173 11.92 11.34 -0.18
N LEU A 174 12.06 11.77 -1.43
CA LEU A 174 11.61 13.09 -1.87
C LEU A 174 10.08 13.19 -1.81
N ILE A 175 9.36 12.16 -2.27
CA ILE A 175 7.90 12.08 -2.15
C ILE A 175 7.47 12.18 -0.69
N ILE A 176 8.09 11.40 0.21
CA ILE A 176 7.76 11.40 1.64
C ILE A 176 7.97 12.81 2.25
N LYS A 177 9.09 13.45 1.94
CA LYS A 177 9.44 14.78 2.50
C LYS A 177 8.49 15.89 2.07
N GLN A 178 7.99 15.85 0.83
CA GLN A 178 7.16 16.91 0.29
C GLN A 178 5.66 16.70 0.50
N SER A 179 5.20 15.45 0.70
CA SER A 179 3.78 15.11 0.80
C SER A 179 3.17 15.58 2.12
N LYS A 180 1.98 16.18 2.02
CA LYS A 180 1.11 16.54 3.15
C LYS A 180 0.05 15.49 3.43
N VAL A 181 -0.10 14.51 2.53
CA VAL A 181 -0.97 13.34 2.69
C VAL A 181 -0.14 12.09 2.92
N PRO A 182 -0.71 11.02 3.48
CA PRO A 182 0.03 9.79 3.72
C PRO A 182 0.67 9.22 2.45
N VAL A 183 1.92 8.78 2.58
CA VAL A 183 2.66 8.06 1.53
C VAL A 183 2.72 6.58 1.89
N ILE A 184 2.15 5.75 1.04
CA ILE A 184 2.07 4.30 1.22
C ILE A 184 2.77 3.62 0.06
N VAL A 185 3.93 3.02 0.30
CA VAL A 185 4.67 2.33 -0.76
C VAL A 185 3.88 1.11 -1.21
N ASP A 186 3.60 1.05 -2.51
CA ASP A 186 2.75 0.03 -3.14
C ASP A 186 3.52 -0.66 -4.27
N ALA A 187 3.20 -1.92 -4.51
CA ALA A 187 3.80 -2.75 -5.57
C ALA A 187 5.30 -3.04 -5.44
N GLY A 188 5.72 -4.13 -6.03
CA GLY A 188 7.13 -4.50 -6.19
C GLY A 188 7.86 -4.98 -4.94
N ILE A 189 7.30 -4.82 -3.75
CA ILE A 189 7.85 -5.38 -2.51
C ILE A 189 7.85 -6.90 -2.60
N GLY A 190 9.00 -7.54 -2.41
CA GLY A 190 9.20 -8.98 -2.58
C GLY A 190 9.35 -9.75 -1.28
N THR A 191 9.91 -9.11 -0.25
CA THR A 191 10.17 -9.76 1.03
C THR A 191 10.08 -8.79 2.21
N ALA A 192 10.15 -9.30 3.43
CA ALA A 192 10.00 -8.53 4.67
C ALA A 192 11.03 -7.40 4.79
N SER A 193 12.29 -7.62 4.39
CA SER A 193 13.34 -6.58 4.43
C SER A 193 13.01 -5.38 3.55
N ASP A 194 12.36 -5.56 2.39
CA ASP A 194 11.96 -4.44 1.54
C ASP A 194 10.94 -3.55 2.26
N ALA A 195 9.98 -4.16 2.99
CA ALA A 195 9.00 -3.41 3.78
C ALA A 195 9.68 -2.67 4.95
N THR A 196 10.67 -3.29 5.61
CA THR A 196 11.48 -2.62 6.65
C THR A 196 12.15 -1.39 6.08
N ILE A 197 12.83 -1.52 4.93
CA ILE A 197 13.52 -0.40 4.25
C ILE A 197 12.52 0.72 3.91
N ALA A 198 11.35 0.40 3.36
CA ALA A 198 10.32 1.39 3.07
C ALA A 198 9.90 2.17 4.32
N MET A 199 9.66 1.46 5.43
CA MET A 199 9.27 2.06 6.69
C MET A 199 10.40 2.89 7.34
N GLU A 200 11.66 2.48 7.20
CA GLU A 200 12.84 3.23 7.66
C GLU A 200 13.07 4.53 6.89
N LEU A 201 12.66 4.60 5.62
CA LEU A 201 12.64 5.85 4.86
C LEU A 201 11.61 6.86 5.39
N GLY A 202 10.66 6.41 6.21
CA GLY A 202 9.64 7.25 6.83
C GLY A 202 8.29 7.25 6.12
N CYS A 203 8.03 6.32 5.19
CA CYS A 203 6.68 6.19 4.62
C CYS A 203 5.64 5.88 5.72
N ASP A 204 4.38 6.21 5.45
CA ASP A 204 3.31 6.03 6.43
C ASP A 204 2.82 4.59 6.50
N GLY A 205 2.99 3.83 5.44
CA GLY A 205 2.62 2.43 5.37
C GLY A 205 3.10 1.75 4.10
N VAL A 206 2.80 0.47 3.99
CA VAL A 206 3.07 -0.34 2.79
C VAL A 206 1.85 -1.16 2.41
N LEU A 207 1.66 -1.40 1.12
CA LEU A 207 0.64 -2.32 0.60
C LEU A 207 1.31 -3.53 -0.02
N ILE A 208 0.98 -4.71 0.49
CA ILE A 208 1.59 -5.99 0.09
C ILE A 208 0.50 -6.96 -0.36
N ASN A 209 0.68 -7.58 -1.53
CA ASN A 209 -0.20 -8.63 -2.01
C ASN A 209 0.61 -9.86 -2.48
N SER A 210 1.24 -9.76 -3.66
CA SER A 210 1.87 -10.92 -4.32
C SER A 210 2.97 -11.57 -3.48
N ALA A 211 3.74 -10.80 -2.74
CA ALA A 211 4.81 -11.32 -1.89
C ALA A 211 4.28 -12.23 -0.76
N ILE A 212 3.09 -11.97 -0.26
CA ILE A 212 2.41 -12.85 0.71
C ILE A 212 1.76 -14.01 -0.02
N ALA A 213 0.87 -13.72 -0.98
CA ALA A 213 0.02 -14.74 -1.61
C ALA A 213 0.79 -15.79 -2.42
N LYS A 214 1.96 -15.46 -2.98
CA LYS A 214 2.81 -16.37 -3.74
C LYS A 214 3.93 -17.01 -2.92
N ALA A 215 4.06 -16.68 -1.64
CA ALA A 215 5.03 -17.32 -0.77
C ALA A 215 4.72 -18.81 -0.61
N LYS A 216 5.75 -19.65 -0.39
CA LYS A 216 5.55 -21.08 -0.07
C LYS A 216 4.65 -21.27 1.16
N LYS A 217 4.72 -20.34 2.13
CA LYS A 217 3.92 -20.34 3.37
C LYS A 217 3.31 -18.94 3.57
N PRO A 218 2.14 -18.62 2.93
CA PRO A 218 1.56 -17.27 2.93
C PRO A 218 1.30 -16.71 4.33
N VAL A 219 0.77 -17.52 5.24
CA VAL A 219 0.46 -17.09 6.62
C VAL A 219 1.73 -16.70 7.39
N LEU A 220 2.82 -17.47 7.23
CA LEU A 220 4.12 -17.14 7.84
C LEU A 220 4.71 -15.86 7.24
N MET A 221 4.63 -15.70 5.92
CA MET A 221 5.08 -14.49 5.24
C MET A 221 4.28 -13.26 5.67
N ALA A 222 2.97 -13.38 5.85
CA ALA A 222 2.12 -12.30 6.37
C ALA A 222 2.57 -11.85 7.77
N LYS A 223 2.91 -12.79 8.65
CA LYS A 223 3.48 -12.49 9.97
C LYS A 223 4.83 -11.78 9.86
N ALA A 224 5.72 -12.27 8.99
CA ALA A 224 7.03 -11.64 8.76
C ALA A 224 6.88 -10.18 8.27
N PHE A 225 5.93 -9.90 7.37
CA PHE A 225 5.64 -8.53 6.94
C PHE A 225 5.09 -7.65 8.06
N LYS A 226 4.23 -8.18 8.94
CA LYS A 226 3.77 -7.46 10.13
C LYS A 226 4.95 -7.01 10.99
N ASP A 227 5.82 -7.94 11.31
CA ASP A 227 6.98 -7.68 12.20
C ASP A 227 7.97 -6.72 11.52
N ALA A 228 8.19 -6.85 10.22
CA ALA A 228 9.03 -5.98 9.40
C ALA A 228 8.54 -4.52 9.40
N VAL A 229 7.23 -4.31 9.21
CA VAL A 229 6.61 -2.98 9.21
C VAL A 229 6.72 -2.33 10.60
N ILE A 230 6.52 -3.09 11.67
CA ILE A 230 6.67 -2.61 13.05
C ILE A 230 8.14 -2.24 13.31
N SER A 231 9.07 -3.11 12.95
CA SER A 231 10.51 -2.90 13.15
C SER A 231 11.01 -1.67 12.39
N GLY A 232 10.72 -1.57 11.08
CA GLY A 232 11.14 -0.43 10.28
C GLY A 232 10.55 0.90 10.76
N ARG A 233 9.28 0.90 11.22
CA ARG A 233 8.67 2.09 11.80
C ARG A 233 9.33 2.50 13.11
N ASN A 234 9.65 1.54 13.97
CA ASN A 234 10.34 1.81 15.23
C ASN A 234 11.75 2.35 14.98
N SER A 235 12.51 1.79 14.02
CA SER A 235 13.81 2.30 13.59
C SER A 235 13.72 3.76 13.12
N TYR A 236 12.72 4.07 12.29
CA TYR A 236 12.48 5.44 11.82
C TYR A 236 12.22 6.42 13.00
N LEU A 237 11.36 6.02 13.93
CA LEU A 237 10.99 6.86 15.08
C LEU A 237 12.13 7.00 16.10
N ALA A 238 12.95 5.97 16.27
CA ALA A 238 14.12 6.01 17.13
C ALA A 238 15.23 6.92 16.60
N GLY A 239 15.24 7.13 15.29
CA GLY A 239 16.29 7.87 14.62
C GLY A 239 17.50 6.99 14.28
N ARG A 240 17.97 7.10 13.05
CA ARG A 240 19.12 6.35 12.57
C ARG A 240 20.42 6.96 13.09
N MET A 241 21.38 6.13 13.49
CA MET A 241 22.75 6.55 13.74
C MET A 241 23.33 7.28 12.52
N GLN A 242 24.06 8.36 12.74
CA GLN A 242 24.72 9.11 11.68
C GLN A 242 25.71 8.21 10.93
N LYS A 243 25.70 8.29 9.60
CA LYS A 243 26.70 7.61 8.76
C LYS A 243 28.06 8.27 8.95
N SER A 244 29.10 7.48 9.12
CA SER A 244 30.49 7.92 9.12
C SER A 244 31.30 7.04 8.18
N TYR A 245 32.23 7.65 7.46
CA TYR A 245 33.22 6.93 6.65
C TYR A 245 34.42 6.46 7.48
N LEU A 246 34.58 7.02 8.71
CA LEU A 246 35.62 6.63 9.63
C LEU A 246 35.01 5.79 10.77
N SER A 247 35.77 4.78 11.20
CA SER A 247 35.39 3.97 12.36
C SER A 247 35.48 4.79 13.65
N SER A 248 34.58 4.46 14.59
CA SER A 248 34.64 4.95 15.96
C SER A 248 34.60 3.74 16.89
N PRO A 249 35.54 3.61 17.83
CA PRO A 249 35.57 2.47 18.75
C PRO A 249 34.34 2.47 19.63
N SER A 250 33.73 1.29 19.80
CA SER A 250 32.57 1.11 20.70
C SER A 250 32.91 1.10 22.17
N SER A 251 34.20 0.92 22.50
CA SER A 251 34.73 0.96 23.86
C SER A 251 35.74 2.08 24.02
N PRO A 252 35.88 2.71 25.21
CA PRO A 252 36.91 3.71 25.44
C PRO A 252 38.28 3.14 25.18
N ILE A 253 39.14 3.88 24.44
CA ILE A 253 40.56 3.49 24.20
C ILE A 253 41.42 3.86 25.38
N LYS A 254 41.07 4.92 26.15
CA LYS A 254 41.78 5.35 27.33
C LYS A 254 41.22 4.67 28.59
N GLY A 255 42.08 4.16 29.45
CA GLY A 255 41.68 3.50 30.67
C GLY A 255 41.53 1.98 30.57
N LEU A 256 42.01 1.37 29.51
CA LEU A 256 42.22 -0.08 29.45
C LEU A 256 43.41 -0.43 30.34
N ILE A 257 43.20 -1.38 31.27
CA ILE A 257 44.26 -1.95 32.13
C ILE A 257 45.16 -2.82 31.27
#